data_ca47de0c4fb14599c3fac640992fd8af
#
_entry.id   ca47de0c4fb14599c3fac640992fd8af
#
_cell.length_a   1.000
_cell.length_b   1.000
_cell.length_c   1.000
_cell.angle_alpha   90.00
_cell.angle_beta   90.00
_cell.angle_gamma   90.00
#
_symmetry.space_group_name_H-M   'P 1'
#
loop_
_entity.id
_entity.type
_entity.pdbx_description
1 polymer ?
#
loop_
_entity_poly.entity_id
_entity_poly.type
_entity_poly.pdbx_seq_one_letter_code
_entity_poly.pdbx_strand_id
1 'polypeptide(L)' 'MARTISYNKLWKLLIDKGWKKSELCKYANISPASVAKLGKGKNITTDVLLRICDALDCDIEDILETVNQ' A
#
# COMPACT_ATOMS: atom_id res chain seq x y z
N MET A 1 -8.87 -21.60 8.81
CA MET A 1 -9.18 -20.72 7.69
C MET A 1 -8.01 -19.78 7.45
N ALA A 2 -7.66 -19.58 6.21
CA ALA A 2 -6.55 -18.71 5.85
C ALA A 2 -7.03 -17.26 5.71
N ARG A 3 -6.22 -16.34 6.16
CA ARG A 3 -6.43 -14.93 5.90
C ARG A 3 -5.37 -14.43 4.93
N THR A 4 -5.71 -13.47 4.13
CA THR A 4 -4.76 -12.81 3.24
C THR A 4 -4.86 -11.30 3.43
N ILE A 5 -3.88 -10.58 2.91
CA ILE A 5 -3.85 -9.13 3.03
C ILE A 5 -4.42 -8.51 1.76
N SER A 6 -5.24 -7.49 1.94
CA SER A 6 -5.78 -6.69 0.84
C SER A 6 -5.25 -5.26 0.96
N TYR A 7 -4.80 -4.70 -0.15
CA TYR A 7 -4.34 -3.31 -0.24
C TYR A 7 -5.35 -2.42 -0.97
N ASN A 8 -6.59 -2.87 -1.07
CA ASN A 8 -7.63 -2.10 -1.77
C ASN A 8 -7.84 -0.71 -1.17
N LYS A 9 -7.70 -0.59 0.14
CA LYS A 9 -7.81 0.70 0.82
C LYS A 9 -6.73 1.66 0.34
N LEU A 10 -5.51 1.16 0.13
CA LEU A 10 -4.41 1.97 -0.39
C LEU A 10 -4.76 2.53 -1.78
N TRP A 11 -5.29 1.69 -2.65
CA TRP A 11 -5.64 2.13 -4.01
C TRP A 11 -6.72 3.19 -3.99
N LYS A 12 -7.71 3.04 -3.14
CA LYS A 12 -8.76 4.05 -2.98
C LYS A 12 -8.18 5.37 -2.48
N LEU A 13 -7.25 5.31 -1.54
CA LEU A 13 -6.59 6.50 -1.00
C LEU A 13 -5.79 7.22 -2.08
N LEU A 14 -5.09 6.48 -2.94
CA LEU A 14 -4.36 7.07 -4.06
C LEU A 14 -5.30 7.78 -5.03
N ILE A 15 -6.45 7.18 -5.32
CA ILE A 15 -7.46 7.79 -6.19
C ILE A 15 -7.95 9.10 -5.57
N ASP A 16 -8.23 9.09 -4.28
CA ASP A 16 -8.71 10.28 -3.57
C ASP A 16 -7.68 11.42 -3.61
N LYS A 17 -6.39 11.07 -3.59
CA LYS A 17 -5.32 12.06 -3.65
C LYS A 17 -4.91 12.42 -5.07
N GLY A 18 -5.44 11.70 -6.06
CA GLY A 18 -5.08 11.91 -7.44
C GLY A 18 -3.67 11.44 -7.79
N TRP A 19 -3.14 10.47 -7.04
CA TRP A 19 -1.80 9.93 -7.26
C TRP A 19 -1.83 8.70 -8.14
N LYS A 20 -0.86 8.59 -9.03
CA LYS A 20 -0.55 7.37 -9.75
C LYS A 20 0.39 6.52 -8.93
N LYS A 21 0.53 5.24 -9.31
CA LYS A 21 1.47 4.33 -8.64
C LYS A 21 2.91 4.84 -8.72
N SER A 22 3.29 5.47 -9.83
CA SER A 22 4.62 6.08 -9.98
C SER A 22 4.84 7.21 -8.97
N GLU A 23 3.80 7.98 -8.68
CA GLU A 23 3.87 9.04 -7.69
C GLU A 23 4.02 8.48 -6.28
N LEU A 24 3.35 7.36 -6.00
CA LEU A 24 3.51 6.67 -4.73
C LEU A 24 4.98 6.23 -4.54
N CYS A 25 5.61 5.66 -5.56
CA CYS A 25 7.03 5.31 -5.52
C CYS A 25 7.88 6.51 -5.14
N LYS A 26 7.62 7.64 -5.79
CA LYS A 26 8.39 8.86 -5.60
C LYS A 26 8.22 9.43 -4.19
N TYR A 27 6.98 9.60 -3.75
CA TYR A 27 6.70 10.26 -2.48
C TYR A 27 6.97 9.38 -1.27
N ALA A 28 6.74 8.07 -1.39
CA ALA A 28 7.03 7.14 -0.31
C ALA A 28 8.48 6.65 -0.31
N ASN A 29 9.23 6.99 -1.35
CA ASN A 29 10.61 6.55 -1.51
C ASN A 29 10.72 5.02 -1.46
N ILE A 30 9.90 4.35 -2.23
CA ILE A 30 9.89 2.88 -2.34
C ILE A 30 10.16 2.49 -3.79
N SER A 31 10.63 1.25 -3.99
CA SER A 31 10.98 0.78 -5.32
C SER A 31 9.75 0.43 -6.15
N PRO A 32 9.84 0.48 -7.48
CA PRO A 32 8.76 -0.03 -8.33
C PRO A 32 8.43 -1.50 -8.08
N ALA A 33 9.44 -2.29 -7.68
CA ALA A 33 9.23 -3.69 -7.33
C ALA A 33 8.30 -3.83 -6.12
N SER A 34 8.42 -2.94 -5.13
CA SER A 34 7.53 -2.91 -3.97
C SER A 34 6.10 -2.62 -4.38
N VAL A 35 5.91 -1.65 -5.27
CA VAL A 35 4.57 -1.32 -5.76
C VAL A 35 3.97 -2.47 -6.55
N ALA A 36 4.79 -3.17 -7.34
CA ALA A 36 4.33 -4.35 -8.07
C ALA A 36 3.85 -5.45 -7.12
N LYS A 37 4.56 -5.66 -6.01
CA LYS A 37 4.13 -6.62 -4.98
C LYS A 37 2.81 -6.20 -4.34
N LEU A 38 2.64 -4.92 -4.06
CA LEU A 38 1.39 -4.40 -3.54
C LEU A 38 0.24 -4.67 -4.50
N GLY A 39 0.47 -4.46 -5.80
CA GLY A 39 -0.54 -4.72 -6.82
C GLY A 39 -0.94 -6.18 -6.94
N LYS A 40 -0.05 -7.09 -6.56
CA LYS A 40 -0.31 -8.54 -6.58
C LYS A 40 -0.81 -9.07 -5.25
N GLY A 41 -0.96 -8.22 -4.24
CA GLY A 41 -1.37 -8.65 -2.91
C GLY A 41 -0.33 -9.48 -2.18
N LYS A 42 0.94 -9.32 -2.54
CA LYS A 42 2.03 -10.08 -1.91
C LYS A 42 2.51 -9.39 -0.65
N ASN A 43 3.28 -10.13 0.15
CA ASN A 43 3.86 -9.60 1.38
C ASN A 43 4.81 -8.46 1.10
N ILE A 44 4.74 -7.47 1.94
CA ILE A 44 5.61 -6.29 1.88
C ILE A 44 6.19 -6.07 3.28
N THR A 45 7.37 -5.48 3.38
CA THR A 45 7.98 -5.23 4.68
C THR A 45 7.23 -4.11 5.41
N THR A 46 7.26 -4.16 6.75
CA THR A 46 6.65 -3.10 7.56
C THR A 46 7.33 -1.76 7.32
N ASP A 47 8.63 -1.76 7.01
CA ASP A 47 9.34 -0.53 6.68
C ASP A 47 8.69 0.18 5.47
N VAL A 48 8.39 -0.58 4.41
CA VAL A 48 7.72 -0.03 3.23
C VAL A 48 6.33 0.50 3.59
N LEU A 49 5.60 -0.24 4.42
CA LEU A 49 4.26 0.19 4.86
C LEU A 49 4.34 1.51 5.63
N LEU A 50 5.32 1.67 6.50
CA LEU A 50 5.51 2.91 7.25
C LEU A 50 5.86 4.08 6.34
N ARG A 51 6.67 3.85 5.31
CA ARG A 51 7.00 4.89 4.33
C ARG A 51 5.76 5.35 3.56
N ILE A 52 4.89 4.41 3.23
CA ILE A 52 3.62 4.73 2.56
C ILE A 52 2.73 5.55 3.50
N CYS A 53 2.63 5.15 4.76
CA CYS A 53 1.84 5.88 5.75
C CYS A 53 2.36 7.31 5.93
N ASP A 54 3.67 7.48 5.98
CA ASP A 54 4.27 8.81 6.09
C ASP A 54 3.94 9.67 4.87
N ALA A 55 4.02 9.09 3.67
CA ALA A 55 3.75 9.82 2.44
C ALA A 55 2.28 10.25 2.33
N LEU A 56 1.37 9.42 2.82
CA LEU A 56 -0.07 9.66 2.75
C LEU A 56 -0.63 10.29 4.02
N ASP A 57 0.21 10.44 5.05
CA ASP A 57 -0.19 10.97 6.36
C ASP A 57 -1.39 10.19 6.92
N CYS A 58 -1.22 8.88 7.04
CA CYS A 58 -2.28 7.98 7.50
C CYS A 58 -1.70 6.83 8.33
N ASP A 59 -2.57 6.01 8.89
CA ASP A 59 -2.19 4.83 9.66
C ASP A 59 -2.22 3.57 8.79
N ILE A 60 -1.60 2.50 9.29
CA ILE A 60 -1.54 1.22 8.57
C ILE A 60 -2.95 0.71 8.24
N GLU A 61 -3.88 0.85 9.16
CA GLU A 61 -5.26 0.40 8.94
C GLU A 61 -5.98 1.14 7.82
N ASP A 62 -5.45 2.30 7.41
CA ASP A 62 -6.01 3.07 6.30
C ASP A 62 -5.56 2.56 4.93
N ILE A 63 -4.54 1.71 4.89
CA ILE A 63 -3.95 1.25 3.63
C ILE A 63 -4.04 -0.26 3.43
N LEU A 64 -4.30 -1.04 4.49
CA LEU A 64 -4.41 -2.48 4.34
C LEU A 64 -5.44 -3.05 5.32
N GLU A 65 -5.89 -4.25 4.99
CA GLU A 65 -6.78 -5.01 5.85
C GLU A 65 -6.59 -6.49 5.60
N THR A 66 -7.06 -7.32 6.51
CA THR A 66 -7.06 -8.76 6.29
C THR A 66 -8.43 -9.17 5.79
N VAL A 67 -8.43 -10.13 4.88
CA VAL A 67 -9.67 -10.69 4.34
C VAL A 67 -9.58 -12.21 4.40
N ASN A 68 -10.73 -12.86 4.53
CA ASN A 68 -10.81 -14.32 4.50
C ASN A 68 -10.79 -14.79 3.05
N GLN A 69 -10.04 -15.86 2.83
CA GLN A 69 -10.06 -16.53 1.54
C GLN A 69 -11.17 -17.57 1.50
#